data_34dbbc8c23c9634b1f6ae30ab979d8a2
#
_entry.id   34dbbc8c23c9634b1f6ae30ab979d8a2
#
_cell.length_a   1.000
_cell.length_b   1.000
_cell.length_c   1.000
_cell.angle_alpha   90.00
_cell.angle_beta   90.00
_cell.angle_gamma   90.00
#
_symmetry.space_group_name_H-M   'P 1'
#
loop_
_entity.id
_entity.type
_entity.pdbx_description
1 polymer ?
#
loop_
_entity_poly.entity_id
_entity_poly.type
_entity_poly.pdbx_seq_one_letter_code
_entity_poly.pdbx_strand_id
1 'polypeptide(L)'
;NWRKELDNAEKTDLDNLFKEVKQLNLRNSIFIDNTADDRVSQEYKRYLENNIGVVTCNKIACADSFINYKTLKTVSRKFNSPFLFETNVGAGLPVIDTLSNLIASGDQIIKIEAILSGSLNYIFNNFKTDDSFHKIVQDAMKKGLTEPDPRIDLSGIDVARKILILARESGLEIELDDVKINQFLPKEVCDIDDTDLFLK
;
A
#
# COMPACT_ATOMS: atom_id res chain seq x y z
N ASN A 1 -26.08 -10.87 10.46
CA ASN A 1 -24.63 -11.09 10.59
C ASN A 1 -24.02 -11.05 9.19
N TRP A 2 -23.35 -9.93 8.85
CA TRP A 2 -22.77 -9.65 7.53
C TRP A 2 -21.87 -10.79 7.00
N ARG A 3 -21.17 -11.55 7.86
CA ARG A 3 -20.35 -12.69 7.45
C ARG A 3 -21.16 -13.80 6.81
N LYS A 4 -22.35 -14.13 7.38
CA LYS A 4 -23.24 -15.14 6.81
C LYS A 4 -23.88 -14.68 5.50
N GLU A 5 -24.05 -13.39 5.32
CA GLU A 5 -24.56 -12.80 4.08
C GLU A 5 -23.46 -12.85 3.00
N LEU A 6 -22.20 -12.61 3.37
CA LEU A 6 -21.05 -12.74 2.47
C LEU A 6 -20.81 -14.19 1.99
N ASP A 7 -20.99 -15.19 2.88
CA ASP A 7 -20.82 -16.60 2.52
C ASP A 7 -21.80 -17.06 1.42
N ASN A 8 -22.93 -16.36 1.28
CA ASN A 8 -23.96 -16.60 0.26
C ASN A 8 -23.96 -15.56 -0.87
N ALA A 9 -23.07 -14.57 -0.83
CA ALA A 9 -23.01 -13.53 -1.84
C ALA A 9 -22.31 -14.03 -3.11
N GLU A 10 -22.74 -13.53 -4.25
CA GLU A 10 -22.07 -13.74 -5.52
C GLU A 10 -20.68 -13.06 -5.48
N LYS A 11 -19.69 -13.71 -6.12
CA LYS A 11 -18.37 -13.09 -6.27
C LYS A 11 -18.49 -11.83 -7.13
N THR A 12 -17.83 -10.77 -6.68
CA THR A 12 -17.78 -9.51 -7.44
C THR A 12 -17.15 -9.73 -8.81
N ASP A 13 -17.92 -9.40 -9.85
CA ASP A 13 -17.44 -9.28 -11.23
C ASP A 13 -17.05 -7.81 -11.46
N LEU A 14 -15.74 -7.56 -11.55
CA LEU A 14 -15.20 -6.20 -11.71
C LEU A 14 -15.61 -5.58 -13.05
N ASP A 15 -15.74 -6.39 -14.11
CA ASP A 15 -16.20 -5.92 -15.41
C ASP A 15 -17.66 -5.49 -15.38
N ASN A 16 -18.49 -6.27 -14.72
CA ASN A 16 -19.91 -5.93 -14.57
C ASN A 16 -20.09 -4.69 -13.70
N LEU A 17 -19.37 -4.62 -12.57
CA LEU A 17 -19.36 -3.45 -11.69
C LEU A 17 -19.00 -2.17 -12.47
N PHE A 18 -17.94 -2.21 -13.27
CA PHE A 18 -17.54 -1.07 -14.09
C PHE A 18 -18.63 -0.67 -15.09
N LYS A 19 -19.24 -1.65 -15.78
CA LYS A 19 -20.31 -1.40 -16.76
C LYS A 19 -21.52 -0.74 -16.10
N GLU A 20 -21.94 -1.22 -14.94
CA GLU A 20 -23.06 -0.66 -14.18
C GLU A 20 -22.75 0.78 -13.74
N VAL A 21 -21.59 1.03 -13.15
CA VAL A 21 -21.18 2.38 -12.75
C VAL A 21 -21.15 3.34 -13.94
N LYS A 22 -20.64 2.88 -15.08
CA LYS A 22 -20.62 3.68 -16.31
C LYS A 22 -22.03 3.95 -16.87
N GLN A 23 -22.92 2.97 -16.81
CA GLN A 23 -24.32 3.12 -17.28
C GLN A 23 -25.12 4.13 -16.45
N LEU A 24 -24.84 4.22 -15.16
CA LEU A 24 -25.44 5.22 -14.28
C LEU A 24 -25.12 6.64 -14.72
N ASN A 25 -23.99 6.85 -15.40
CA ASN A 25 -23.54 8.13 -15.96
C ASN A 25 -23.67 9.31 -14.98
N LEU A 26 -23.36 9.05 -13.71
CA LEU A 26 -23.44 10.05 -12.66
C LEU A 26 -22.21 10.98 -12.71
N ARG A 27 -22.44 12.28 -12.49
CA ARG A 27 -21.36 13.25 -12.37
C ARG A 27 -20.61 13.03 -11.04
N ASN A 28 -19.30 13.30 -11.03
CA ASN A 28 -18.45 13.23 -9.86
C ASN A 28 -18.40 11.82 -9.22
N SER A 29 -18.47 10.78 -10.04
CA SER A 29 -18.31 9.41 -9.57
C SER A 29 -16.89 9.15 -9.10
N ILE A 30 -16.77 8.41 -8.00
CA ILE A 30 -15.49 8.03 -7.41
C ILE A 30 -15.49 6.51 -7.15
N PHE A 31 -14.44 5.84 -7.59
CA PHE A 31 -14.15 4.46 -7.25
C PHE A 31 -13.24 4.44 -6.02
N ILE A 32 -13.69 3.78 -4.94
CA ILE A 32 -12.92 3.68 -3.70
C ILE A 32 -12.43 2.24 -3.53
N ASP A 33 -11.11 2.06 -3.46
CA ASP A 33 -10.49 0.76 -3.20
C ASP A 33 -9.81 0.73 -1.82
N ASN A 34 -10.39 -0.07 -0.93
CA ASN A 34 -9.86 -0.36 0.40
C ASN A 34 -9.37 -1.82 0.52
N THR A 35 -9.08 -2.46 -0.60
CA THR A 35 -8.58 -3.84 -0.64
C THR A 35 -7.05 -3.89 -0.66
N ALA A 36 -6.51 -5.10 -0.64
CA ALA A 36 -5.12 -5.40 -0.96
C ALA A 36 -5.05 -6.34 -2.19
N ASP A 37 -6.08 -6.30 -3.05
CA ASP A 37 -6.22 -7.18 -4.21
C ASP A 37 -5.59 -6.52 -5.45
N ASP A 38 -4.68 -7.25 -6.09
CA ASP A 38 -4.01 -6.81 -7.30
C ASP A 38 -5.00 -6.62 -8.47
N ARG A 39 -5.98 -7.52 -8.62
CA ARG A 39 -7.00 -7.43 -9.67
C ARG A 39 -7.79 -6.12 -9.61
N VAL A 40 -8.08 -5.65 -8.40
CA VAL A 40 -8.79 -4.38 -8.21
C VAL A 40 -7.90 -3.20 -8.61
N SER A 41 -6.61 -3.26 -8.28
CA SER A 41 -5.67 -2.20 -8.62
C SER A 41 -5.46 -2.03 -10.12
N GLN A 42 -5.58 -3.10 -10.91
CA GLN A 42 -5.47 -3.09 -12.37
C GLN A 42 -6.65 -2.37 -13.06
N GLU A 43 -7.77 -2.22 -12.36
CA GLU A 43 -8.95 -1.54 -12.88
C GLU A 43 -8.83 -0.01 -12.91
N TYR A 44 -7.93 0.59 -12.14
CA TYR A 44 -7.88 2.05 -11.95
C TYR A 44 -7.78 2.82 -13.25
N LYS A 45 -6.97 2.35 -14.19
CA LYS A 45 -6.78 3.02 -15.48
C LYS A 45 -8.11 3.23 -16.21
N ARG A 46 -8.96 2.20 -16.29
CA ARG A 46 -10.23 2.30 -17.02
C ARG A 46 -11.24 3.21 -16.32
N TYR A 47 -11.22 3.27 -14.97
CA TYR A 47 -12.05 4.23 -14.24
C TYR A 47 -11.60 5.66 -14.55
N LEU A 48 -10.31 5.94 -14.44
CA LEU A 48 -9.73 7.25 -14.73
C LEU A 48 -10.01 7.71 -16.19
N GLU A 49 -9.89 6.81 -17.16
CA GLU A 49 -10.17 7.08 -18.59
C GLU A 49 -11.66 7.40 -18.87
N ASN A 50 -12.55 7.08 -17.93
CA ASN A 50 -13.97 7.35 -18.01
C ASN A 50 -14.43 8.48 -17.06
N ASN A 51 -13.52 9.36 -16.65
CA ASN A 51 -13.77 10.49 -15.75
C ASN A 51 -14.32 10.07 -14.37
N ILE A 52 -13.98 8.87 -13.91
CA ILE A 52 -14.30 8.37 -12.58
C ILE A 52 -13.01 8.47 -11.76
N GLY A 53 -13.04 9.29 -10.70
CA GLY A 53 -11.89 9.43 -9.80
C GLY A 53 -11.58 8.13 -9.05
N VAL A 54 -10.34 7.91 -8.69
CA VAL A 54 -9.92 6.77 -7.89
C VAL A 54 -9.34 7.27 -6.56
N VAL A 55 -9.84 6.72 -5.45
CA VAL A 55 -9.30 6.93 -4.10
C VAL A 55 -8.93 5.58 -3.53
N THR A 56 -7.68 5.41 -3.10
CA THR A 56 -7.22 4.07 -2.69
C THR A 56 -6.25 4.07 -1.52
N CYS A 57 -6.39 3.07 -0.63
CA CYS A 57 -5.36 2.69 0.33
C CYS A 57 -4.51 1.50 -0.15
N ASN A 58 -4.86 0.89 -1.30
CA ASN A 58 -4.13 -0.22 -1.89
C ASN A 58 -2.82 0.26 -2.53
N LYS A 59 -1.69 -0.14 -1.96
CA LYS A 59 -0.35 0.29 -2.39
C LYS A 59 0.10 -0.35 -3.71
N ILE A 60 -0.55 -1.43 -4.15
CA ILE A 60 -0.07 -2.25 -5.28
C ILE A 60 0.11 -1.39 -6.52
N ALA A 61 -0.91 -0.63 -6.93
CA ALA A 61 -0.84 0.20 -8.13
C ALA A 61 0.30 1.25 -8.10
N CYS A 62 0.57 1.83 -6.92
CA CYS A 62 1.61 2.84 -6.77
C CYS A 62 3.01 2.23 -6.62
N ALA A 63 3.10 0.95 -6.22
CA ALA A 63 4.33 0.19 -6.06
C ALA A 63 4.61 -0.82 -7.20
N ASP A 64 3.72 -0.89 -8.19
CA ASP A 64 3.90 -1.68 -9.42
C ASP A 64 5.04 -1.08 -10.28
N SER A 65 5.26 -1.59 -11.50
CA SER A 65 6.25 -1.04 -12.42
C SER A 65 6.13 0.48 -12.55
N PHE A 66 7.26 1.17 -12.68
CA PHE A 66 7.26 2.63 -12.83
C PHE A 66 6.41 3.08 -14.02
N ILE A 67 6.38 2.28 -15.08
CA ILE A 67 5.58 2.57 -16.26
C ILE A 67 4.08 2.57 -15.96
N ASN A 68 3.60 1.63 -15.15
CA ASN A 68 2.19 1.56 -14.74
C ASN A 68 1.83 2.73 -13.83
N TYR A 69 2.66 3.02 -12.82
CA TYR A 69 2.50 4.19 -11.97
C TYR A 69 2.44 5.50 -12.79
N LYS A 70 3.40 5.71 -13.70
CA LYS A 70 3.46 6.89 -14.57
C LYS A 70 2.25 6.98 -15.50
N THR A 71 1.76 5.84 -15.97
CA THR A 71 0.55 5.75 -16.79
C THR A 71 -0.67 6.24 -16.02
N LEU A 72 -0.89 5.78 -14.78
CA LEU A 72 -2.00 6.21 -13.95
C LEU A 72 -1.97 7.72 -13.67
N LYS A 73 -0.81 8.28 -13.34
CA LYS A 73 -0.61 9.72 -13.14
C LYS A 73 -0.91 10.51 -14.42
N THR A 74 -0.49 9.99 -15.58
CA THR A 74 -0.70 10.63 -16.89
C THR A 74 -2.17 10.60 -17.29
N VAL A 75 -2.83 9.45 -17.13
CA VAL A 75 -4.26 9.28 -17.41
C VAL A 75 -5.10 10.16 -16.52
N SER A 76 -4.81 10.19 -15.22
CA SER A 76 -5.47 11.07 -14.25
C SER A 76 -5.46 12.53 -14.72
N ARG A 77 -4.28 13.04 -15.12
CA ARG A 77 -4.15 14.42 -15.65
C ARG A 77 -4.88 14.61 -16.97
N LYS A 78 -4.74 13.67 -17.91
CA LYS A 78 -5.33 13.76 -19.26
C LYS A 78 -6.86 13.82 -19.22
N PHE A 79 -7.49 13.04 -18.35
CA PHE A 79 -8.94 12.95 -18.22
C PHE A 79 -9.50 13.83 -17.10
N ASN A 80 -8.64 14.62 -16.43
CA ASN A 80 -9.01 15.43 -15.27
C ASN A 80 -9.77 14.60 -14.21
N SER A 81 -9.31 13.38 -13.97
CA SER A 81 -9.91 12.42 -13.07
C SER A 81 -8.95 12.17 -11.91
N PRO A 82 -9.28 12.54 -10.66
CA PRO A 82 -8.33 12.47 -9.55
C PRO A 82 -7.92 11.04 -9.25
N PHE A 83 -6.61 10.82 -9.05
CA PHE A 83 -6.03 9.60 -8.53
C PHE A 83 -5.37 9.90 -7.18
N LEU A 84 -6.06 9.55 -6.10
CA LEU A 84 -5.71 9.91 -4.73
C LEU A 84 -5.35 8.65 -3.93
N PHE A 85 -4.18 8.66 -3.32
CA PHE A 85 -3.61 7.51 -2.60
C PHE A 85 -2.85 7.93 -1.33
N GLU A 86 -3.30 9.00 -0.68
CA GLU A 86 -2.65 9.57 0.52
C GLU A 86 -2.36 8.52 1.59
N THR A 87 -3.32 7.65 1.88
CA THR A 87 -3.21 6.65 2.94
C THR A 87 -2.27 5.48 2.61
N ASN A 88 -1.68 5.46 1.42
CA ASN A 88 -0.67 4.46 1.07
C ASN A 88 0.59 4.60 1.93
N VAL A 89 0.91 5.84 2.39
CA VAL A 89 2.06 6.12 3.25
C VAL A 89 1.64 7.06 4.37
N GLY A 90 1.97 6.70 5.61
CA GLY A 90 1.72 7.55 6.78
C GLY A 90 0.30 7.48 7.35
N ALA A 91 -0.51 6.48 6.95
CA ALA A 91 -1.89 6.32 7.37
C ALA A 91 -2.72 7.60 7.15
N GLY A 92 -3.25 8.24 8.20
CA GLY A 92 -4.03 9.47 8.10
C GLY A 92 -3.20 10.76 8.11
N LEU A 93 -1.88 10.69 8.06
CA LEU A 93 -1.02 11.87 7.97
C LEU A 93 -0.94 12.38 6.52
N PRO A 94 -0.95 13.69 6.28
CA PRO A 94 -0.85 14.27 4.93
C PRO A 94 0.60 14.27 4.42
N VAL A 95 1.15 13.10 4.15
CA VAL A 95 2.56 12.91 3.74
C VAL A 95 2.72 13.12 2.24
N ILE A 96 1.90 12.43 1.44
CA ILE A 96 1.97 12.47 -0.03
C ILE A 96 1.51 13.83 -0.54
N ASP A 97 0.42 14.37 -0.01
CA ASP A 97 -0.08 15.68 -0.39
C ASP A 97 0.95 16.79 -0.06
N THR A 98 1.54 16.74 1.13
CA THR A 98 2.60 17.68 1.52
C THR A 98 3.79 17.58 0.57
N LEU A 99 4.26 16.38 0.25
CA LEU A 99 5.37 16.14 -0.68
C LEU A 99 5.05 16.67 -2.08
N SER A 100 3.85 16.37 -2.58
CA SER A 100 3.39 16.83 -3.89
C SER A 100 3.29 18.34 -3.97
N ASN A 101 2.84 19.01 -2.90
CA ASN A 101 2.76 20.48 -2.83
C ASN A 101 4.15 21.13 -2.81
N LEU A 102 5.13 20.57 -2.10
CA LEU A 102 6.51 21.02 -2.12
C LEU A 102 7.10 20.94 -3.53
N ILE A 103 6.95 19.81 -4.20
CA ILE A 103 7.43 19.62 -5.58
C ILE A 103 6.73 20.59 -6.55
N ALA A 104 5.41 20.74 -6.42
CA ALA A 104 4.64 21.67 -7.26
C ALA A 104 5.05 23.14 -7.05
N SER A 105 5.55 23.47 -5.88
CA SER A 105 6.08 24.80 -5.55
C SER A 105 7.51 25.02 -6.07
N GLY A 106 8.14 24.02 -6.71
CA GLY A 106 9.49 24.11 -7.23
C GLY A 106 10.58 23.72 -6.23
N ASP A 107 10.22 23.14 -5.11
CA ASP A 107 11.16 22.62 -4.12
C ASP A 107 11.78 21.31 -4.59
N GLN A 108 12.95 20.97 -4.06
CA GLN A 108 13.68 19.74 -4.37
C GLN A 108 13.90 18.92 -3.12
N ILE A 109 13.43 17.68 -3.16
CA ILE A 109 13.61 16.76 -2.04
C ILE A 109 15.04 16.22 -2.06
N ILE A 110 15.83 16.57 -1.07
CA ILE A 110 17.23 16.14 -0.94
C ILE A 110 17.31 14.79 -0.24
N LYS A 111 16.46 14.56 0.77
CA LYS A 111 16.49 13.35 1.60
C LYS A 111 15.14 13.10 2.26
N ILE A 112 14.77 11.83 2.37
CA ILE A 112 13.63 11.37 3.18
C ILE A 112 14.15 10.36 4.19
N GLU A 113 13.88 10.59 5.46
CA GLU A 113 14.12 9.64 6.56
C GLU A 113 12.82 9.48 7.34
N ALA A 114 12.33 8.25 7.47
CA ALA A 114 11.05 8.00 8.12
C ALA A 114 10.97 6.60 8.74
N ILE A 115 10.14 6.48 9.77
CA ILE A 115 9.68 5.20 10.29
C ILE A 115 8.30 4.93 9.65
N LEU A 116 8.26 3.98 8.72
CA LEU A 116 7.08 3.73 7.87
C LEU A 116 6.28 2.48 8.28
N SER A 117 6.66 1.81 9.36
CA SER A 117 5.98 0.62 9.89
C SER A 117 5.61 0.81 11.35
N GLY A 118 4.30 0.76 11.64
CA GLY A 118 3.81 0.81 13.03
C GLY A 118 4.14 -0.48 13.79
N SER A 119 4.05 -1.64 13.15
CA SER A 119 4.39 -2.95 13.72
C SER A 119 5.87 -3.03 14.11
N LEU A 120 6.76 -2.71 13.19
CA LEU A 120 8.20 -2.70 13.46
C LEU A 120 8.58 -1.67 14.52
N ASN A 121 7.98 -0.48 14.46
CA ASN A 121 8.19 0.55 15.47
C ASN A 121 7.79 0.04 16.87
N TYR A 122 6.63 -0.62 16.99
CA TYR A 122 6.19 -1.22 18.23
C TYR A 122 7.16 -2.30 18.71
N ILE A 123 7.54 -3.24 17.85
CA ILE A 123 8.44 -4.35 18.18
C ILE A 123 9.78 -3.81 18.70
N PHE A 124 10.44 -2.93 17.95
CA PHE A 124 11.76 -2.43 18.32
C PHE A 124 11.75 -1.49 19.53
N ASN A 125 10.71 -0.71 19.75
CA ASN A 125 10.61 0.14 20.95
C ASN A 125 10.31 -0.66 22.22
N ASN A 126 9.75 -1.85 22.12
CA ASN A 126 9.43 -2.69 23.27
C ASN A 126 10.45 -3.82 23.50
N PHE A 127 11.33 -4.07 22.53
CA PHE A 127 12.38 -5.09 22.66
C PHE A 127 13.47 -4.62 23.62
N LYS A 128 13.69 -5.37 24.70
CA LYS A 128 14.74 -5.15 25.66
C LYS A 128 15.74 -6.32 25.61
N THR A 129 16.95 -6.08 26.09
CA THR A 129 18.08 -7.02 26.00
C THR A 129 17.76 -8.40 26.61
N ASP A 130 16.90 -8.43 27.63
CA ASP A 130 16.53 -9.67 28.34
C ASP A 130 15.23 -10.31 27.83
N ASP A 131 14.57 -9.69 26.83
CA ASP A 131 13.31 -10.19 26.29
C ASP A 131 13.56 -11.12 25.11
N SER A 132 12.69 -12.12 24.97
CA SER A 132 12.64 -12.94 23.76
C SER A 132 11.97 -12.16 22.62
N PHE A 133 12.66 -12.02 21.48
CA PHE A 133 12.11 -11.37 20.28
C PHE A 133 10.78 -12.00 19.85
N HIS A 134 10.71 -13.32 19.87
CA HIS A 134 9.50 -14.09 19.62
C HIS A 134 8.28 -13.61 20.47
N LYS A 135 8.47 -13.41 21.79
CA LYS A 135 7.37 -12.96 22.66
C LYS A 135 6.84 -11.58 22.29
N ILE A 136 7.72 -10.68 21.85
CA ILE A 136 7.33 -9.33 21.46
C ILE A 136 6.59 -9.35 20.13
N VAL A 137 7.01 -10.18 19.17
CA VAL A 137 6.27 -10.38 17.92
C VAL A 137 4.89 -10.96 18.21
N GLN A 138 4.78 -11.97 19.06
CA GLN A 138 3.48 -12.51 19.48
C GLN A 138 2.58 -11.49 20.17
N ASP A 139 3.15 -10.61 21.00
CA ASP A 139 2.39 -9.54 21.65
C ASP A 139 1.88 -8.52 20.63
N ALA A 140 2.71 -8.15 19.67
CA ALA A 140 2.31 -7.30 18.55
C ALA A 140 1.15 -7.91 17.73
N MET A 141 1.23 -9.22 17.43
CA MET A 141 0.15 -9.97 16.77
C MET A 141 -1.15 -9.96 17.57
N LYS A 142 -1.07 -10.26 18.88
CA LYS A 142 -2.25 -10.25 19.78
C LYS A 142 -2.91 -8.88 19.86
N LYS A 143 -2.14 -7.82 19.74
CA LYS A 143 -2.63 -6.43 19.71
C LYS A 143 -3.17 -6.01 18.35
N GLY A 144 -3.06 -6.87 17.33
CA GLY A 144 -3.50 -6.55 15.97
C GLY A 144 -2.64 -5.48 15.28
N LEU A 145 -1.37 -5.38 15.66
CA LEU A 145 -0.43 -4.41 15.11
C LEU A 145 0.32 -4.93 13.89
N THR A 146 0.31 -6.26 13.67
CA THR A 146 0.93 -6.91 12.50
C THR A 146 -0.15 -7.40 11.55
N GLU A 147 0.26 -7.70 10.33
CA GLU A 147 -0.52 -8.53 9.41
C GLU A 147 -0.78 -9.92 10.04
N PRO A 148 -1.78 -10.69 9.55
CA PRO A 148 -2.01 -12.05 10.04
C PRO A 148 -0.77 -12.94 9.99
N ASP A 149 0.05 -12.76 8.97
CA ASP A 149 1.40 -13.32 8.87
C ASP A 149 2.45 -12.24 9.18
N PRO A 150 3.10 -12.27 10.35
CA PRO A 150 4.06 -11.26 10.76
C PRO A 150 5.32 -11.22 9.88
N ARG A 151 5.57 -12.25 9.07
CA ARG A 151 6.68 -12.27 8.10
C ARG A 151 6.56 -11.15 7.08
N ILE A 152 5.33 -10.79 6.70
CA ILE A 152 5.07 -9.67 5.78
C ILE A 152 5.63 -8.37 6.36
N ASP A 153 5.37 -8.11 7.64
CA ASP A 153 5.91 -6.93 8.34
C ASP A 153 7.44 -7.03 8.50
N LEU A 154 7.91 -8.19 8.94
CA LEU A 154 9.32 -8.43 9.29
C LEU A 154 10.22 -8.51 8.05
N SER A 155 9.70 -8.85 6.88
CA SER A 155 10.45 -8.84 5.61
C SER A 155 10.88 -7.45 5.16
N GLY A 156 10.19 -6.41 5.63
CA GLY A 156 10.42 -5.03 5.21
C GLY A 156 9.85 -4.67 3.82
N ILE A 157 9.16 -5.58 3.14
CA ILE A 157 8.63 -5.33 1.79
C ILE A 157 7.56 -4.22 1.79
N ASP A 158 6.74 -4.13 2.83
CA ASP A 158 5.75 -3.06 2.96
C ASP A 158 6.42 -1.70 3.16
N VAL A 159 7.49 -1.66 3.93
CA VAL A 159 8.32 -0.45 4.10
C VAL A 159 9.01 -0.07 2.79
N ALA A 160 9.54 -1.06 2.05
CA ALA A 160 10.14 -0.83 0.73
C ALA A 160 9.12 -0.24 -0.27
N ARG A 161 7.90 -0.75 -0.30
CA ARG A 161 6.82 -0.19 -1.13
C ARG A 161 6.49 1.25 -0.74
N LYS A 162 6.45 1.55 0.54
CA LYS A 162 6.16 2.91 1.02
C LYS A 162 7.25 3.91 0.65
N ILE A 163 8.52 3.55 0.85
CA ILE A 163 9.62 4.44 0.46
C ILE A 163 9.73 4.58 -1.05
N LEU A 164 9.42 3.53 -1.82
CA LEU A 164 9.33 3.59 -3.27
C LEU A 164 8.29 4.61 -3.73
N ILE A 165 7.09 4.60 -3.12
CA ILE A 165 6.03 5.56 -3.43
C ILE A 165 6.50 7.00 -3.16
N LEU A 166 7.12 7.25 -2.01
CA LEU A 166 7.65 8.57 -1.67
C LEU A 166 8.77 9.01 -2.63
N ALA A 167 9.65 8.10 -3.01
CA ALA A 167 10.71 8.37 -3.96
C ALA A 167 10.16 8.75 -5.36
N ARG A 168 9.14 8.03 -5.82
CA ARG A 168 8.44 8.33 -7.08
C ARG A 168 7.70 9.66 -7.04
N GLU A 169 7.02 9.96 -5.93
CA GLU A 169 6.39 11.26 -5.73
C GLU A 169 7.42 12.40 -5.64
N SER A 170 8.65 12.11 -5.23
CA SER A 170 9.78 13.04 -5.27
C SER A 170 10.41 13.21 -6.66
N GLY A 171 9.91 12.49 -7.68
CA GLY A 171 10.37 12.59 -9.07
C GLY A 171 11.41 11.56 -9.48
N LEU A 172 11.72 10.56 -8.65
CA LEU A 172 12.66 9.50 -9.01
C LEU A 172 12.00 8.42 -9.87
N GLU A 173 12.67 8.03 -10.93
CA GLU A 173 12.23 6.95 -11.83
C GLU A 173 12.91 5.63 -11.43
N ILE A 174 12.41 4.98 -10.41
CA ILE A 174 12.97 3.76 -9.81
C ILE A 174 11.96 2.64 -9.72
N GLU A 175 12.46 1.40 -9.70
CA GLU A 175 11.68 0.18 -9.49
C GLU A 175 11.84 -0.34 -8.06
N LEU A 176 10.98 -1.29 -7.67
CA LEU A 176 11.06 -1.89 -6.33
C LEU A 176 12.39 -2.61 -6.10
N ASP A 177 12.95 -3.21 -7.15
CA ASP A 177 14.23 -3.93 -7.11
C ASP A 177 15.44 -2.98 -6.90
N ASP A 178 15.27 -1.67 -7.14
CA ASP A 178 16.31 -0.67 -6.84
C ASP A 178 16.36 -0.33 -5.34
N VAL A 179 15.33 -0.72 -4.58
CA VAL A 179 15.25 -0.47 -3.14
C VAL A 179 16.06 -1.51 -2.37
N LYS A 180 17.15 -1.09 -1.74
CA LYS A 180 17.95 -1.99 -0.92
C LYS A 180 17.27 -2.26 0.42
N ILE A 181 16.89 -3.51 0.65
CA ILE A 181 16.34 -3.97 1.93
C ILE A 181 17.47 -4.65 2.71
N ASN A 182 17.85 -4.04 3.82
CA ASN A 182 18.74 -4.70 4.80
C ASN A 182 17.84 -5.44 5.79
N GLN A 183 17.59 -6.70 5.51
CA GLN A 183 16.78 -7.55 6.39
C GLN A 183 17.52 -7.79 7.70
N PHE A 184 16.81 -7.66 8.82
CA PHE A 184 17.37 -7.96 10.14
C PHE A 184 17.18 -9.43 10.55
N LEU A 185 16.23 -10.13 9.91
CA LEU A 185 16.07 -11.58 10.09
C LEU A 185 17.02 -12.34 9.15
N PRO A 186 17.61 -13.44 9.62
CA PRO A 186 18.33 -14.36 8.77
C PRO A 186 17.44 -14.87 7.63
N LYS A 187 18.03 -15.04 6.45
CA LYS A 187 17.28 -15.47 5.27
C LYS A 187 16.60 -16.82 5.48
N GLU A 188 17.28 -17.74 6.15
CA GLU A 188 16.78 -19.08 6.47
C GLU A 188 15.50 -19.06 7.31
N VAL A 189 15.33 -18.03 8.14
CA VAL A 189 14.12 -17.83 8.95
C VAL A 189 12.99 -17.28 8.11
N CYS A 190 13.28 -16.42 7.16
CA CYS A 190 12.28 -15.86 6.25
C CYS A 190 11.71 -16.91 5.28
N ASP A 191 12.49 -17.93 4.94
CA ASP A 191 12.14 -19.01 4.00
C ASP A 191 11.31 -20.13 4.66
N ILE A 192 10.99 -20.05 5.95
CA ILE A 192 10.13 -21.03 6.64
C ILE A 192 8.68 -20.81 6.21
N ASP A 193 8.07 -21.80 5.55
CA ASP A 193 6.68 -21.68 5.05
C ASP A 193 5.62 -21.69 6.15
N ASP A 194 5.86 -22.43 7.24
CA ASP A 194 4.93 -22.57 8.37
C ASP A 194 5.09 -21.42 9.37
N THR A 195 4.03 -20.65 9.58
CA THR A 195 4.01 -19.49 10.50
C THR A 195 4.21 -19.90 11.95
N ASP A 196 3.69 -21.07 12.37
CA ASP A 196 3.85 -21.56 13.73
C ASP A 196 5.29 -22.05 14.00
N LEU A 197 5.95 -22.56 12.97
CA LEU A 197 7.37 -22.94 13.04
C LEU A 197 8.26 -21.69 13.01
N PHE A 198 7.92 -20.70 12.19
CA PHE A 198 8.60 -19.40 12.16
C PHE A 198 8.59 -18.71 13.54
N LEU A 199 7.50 -18.86 14.28
CA LEU A 199 7.31 -18.27 15.60
C LEU A 199 7.94 -19.11 16.73
N LYS A 200 8.69 -20.17 16.51
CA LYS A 200 9.40 -20.98 17.53
C LYS A 200 10.88 -20.69 17.54
#